data_205babac1c97ffa2ae6bfefc079c6d1a
#
_entry.id   205babac1c97ffa2ae6bfefc079c6d1a
#
_cell.length_a   1.000
_cell.length_b   1.000
_cell.length_c   1.000
_cell.angle_alpha   90.00
_cell.angle_beta   90.00
_cell.angle_gamma   90.00
#
_symmetry.space_group_name_H-M   'P 1'
#
loop_
_entity.id
_entity.type
_entity.pdbx_description
1 polymer ?
#
loop_
_entity_poly.entity_id
_entity_poly.type
_entity_poly.pdbx_seq_one_letter_code
_entity_poly.pdbx_strand_id
1 'polypeptide(L)'
;SGKTVLLKSLLGIFQPEVGTISYDGRIYSELSAEEKRELRTEIGMVFQGSALFDSMTVEENVAFPLKMFTKKTRAEIQERVDFVLKRVDLINAHKKMPSEISGGMQKRVAIARAIVNKPKYLFCDEPNSGLDPNTSMLIDNLIKDVTEEYDITTVINSHDMNQVMEIGENIVFLKQGIKAWQ
;
A
#
# COMPACT_ATOMS: atom_id res chain seq x y z
N SER A 1 0.00 5.73 19.75
CA SER A 1 0.89 4.55 19.90
C SER A 1 2.19 4.67 19.10
N GLY A 2 2.27 5.55 18.09
CA GLY A 2 3.46 5.75 17.24
C GLY A 2 3.51 4.90 15.96
N LYS A 3 2.53 4.03 15.69
CA LYS A 3 2.50 3.14 14.52
C LYS A 3 2.63 3.90 13.17
N THR A 4 1.76 4.88 12.94
CA THR A 4 1.79 5.70 11.72
C THR A 4 3.08 6.50 11.58
N VAL A 5 3.67 6.97 12.71
CA VAL A 5 4.95 7.68 12.70
C VAL A 5 6.07 6.73 12.27
N LEU A 6 6.12 5.51 12.83
CA LEU A 6 7.06 4.48 12.41
C LEU A 6 6.94 4.18 10.92
N LEU A 7 5.72 3.96 10.42
CA LEU A 7 5.47 3.68 9.01
C LEU A 7 5.94 4.84 8.12
N LYS A 8 5.64 6.10 8.50
CA LYS A 8 6.12 7.28 7.76
C LYS A 8 7.64 7.43 7.80
N SER A 9 8.29 7.00 8.89
CA SER A 9 9.75 6.96 8.97
C SER A 9 10.32 5.90 8.02
N LEU A 10 9.74 4.70 8.01
CA LEU A 10 10.13 3.66 7.05
C LEU A 10 10.00 4.14 5.59
N LEU A 11 8.97 4.88 5.26
CA LEU A 11 8.78 5.47 3.92
C LEU A 11 9.71 6.65 3.60
N GLY A 12 10.56 7.06 4.57
CA GLY A 12 11.45 8.21 4.41
C GLY A 12 10.75 9.57 4.38
N ILE A 13 9.49 9.65 4.86
CA ILE A 13 8.75 10.91 5.03
C ILE A 13 9.28 11.65 6.25
N PHE A 14 9.57 10.91 7.33
CA PHE A 14 10.25 11.43 8.51
C PHE A 14 11.64 10.81 8.63
N GLN A 15 12.64 11.63 8.93
CA GLN A 15 13.97 11.12 9.26
C GLN A 15 14.04 10.82 10.76
N PRO A 16 14.46 9.60 11.17
CA PRO A 16 14.73 9.32 12.57
C PRO A 16 15.95 10.12 13.05
N GLU A 17 15.90 10.64 14.26
CA GLU A 17 17.03 11.33 14.89
C GLU A 17 18.17 10.35 15.23
N VAL A 18 17.80 9.11 15.57
CA VAL A 18 18.73 8.03 15.93
C VAL A 18 18.24 6.73 15.30
N GLY A 19 19.17 5.91 14.83
CA GLY A 19 18.90 4.63 14.19
C GLY A 19 19.01 4.69 12.67
N THR A 20 18.90 3.53 12.04
CA THR A 20 19.03 3.36 10.59
C THR A 20 17.82 2.63 10.02
N ILE A 21 17.42 3.01 8.81
CA ILE A 21 16.42 2.32 8.00
C ILE A 21 17.16 1.71 6.82
N SER A 22 17.00 0.41 6.61
CA SER A 22 17.59 -0.27 5.46
C SER A 22 16.58 -1.11 4.69
N TYR A 23 16.75 -1.17 3.38
CA TYR A 23 15.98 -1.96 2.44
C TYR A 23 16.95 -2.89 1.69
N ASP A 24 16.92 -4.19 1.97
CA ASP A 24 17.83 -5.18 1.40
C ASP A 24 19.32 -4.74 1.51
N GLY A 25 19.71 -4.27 2.69
CA GLY A 25 21.06 -3.78 2.97
C GLY A 25 21.36 -2.36 2.48
N ARG A 26 20.44 -1.72 1.74
CA ARG A 26 20.57 -0.31 1.30
C ARG A 26 20.17 0.62 2.45
N ILE A 27 21.11 1.34 3.04
CA ILE A 27 20.85 2.29 4.14
C ILE A 27 20.21 3.55 3.55
N TYR A 28 18.94 3.83 3.93
CA TYR A 28 18.13 4.90 3.33
C TYR A 28 18.77 6.30 3.43
N SER A 29 19.43 6.61 4.56
CA SER A 29 20.11 7.91 4.75
C SER A 29 21.30 8.12 3.83
N GLU A 30 21.92 7.05 3.35
CA GLU A 30 23.11 7.07 2.49
C GLU A 30 22.76 7.09 0.99
N LEU A 31 21.50 6.80 0.64
CA LEU A 31 21.05 6.79 -0.75
C LEU A 31 21.04 8.20 -1.34
N SER A 32 21.54 8.30 -2.56
CA SER A 32 21.38 9.48 -3.41
C SER A 32 19.91 9.78 -3.73
N ALA A 33 19.63 10.94 -4.30
CA ALA A 33 18.28 11.29 -4.71
C ALA A 33 17.72 10.36 -5.79
N GLU A 34 18.59 9.86 -6.69
CA GLU A 34 18.22 8.93 -7.76
C GLU A 34 17.89 7.55 -7.17
N GLU A 35 18.75 7.00 -6.33
CA GLU A 35 18.50 5.72 -5.63
C GLU A 35 17.25 5.75 -4.76
N LYS A 36 16.97 6.88 -4.09
CA LYS A 36 15.69 7.07 -3.36
C LYS A 36 14.49 7.08 -4.30
N ARG A 37 14.64 7.63 -5.51
CA ARG A 37 13.58 7.61 -6.53
C ARG A 37 13.34 6.18 -7.02
N GLU A 38 14.39 5.41 -7.28
CA GLU A 38 14.29 4.00 -7.66
C GLU A 38 13.62 3.19 -6.55
N LEU A 39 14.07 3.33 -5.30
CA LEU A 39 13.46 2.64 -4.16
C LEU A 39 11.95 2.93 -4.04
N ARG A 40 11.51 4.16 -4.32
CA ARG A 40 10.06 4.50 -4.31
C ARG A 40 9.25 3.73 -5.35
N THR A 41 9.87 3.28 -6.44
CA THR A 41 9.19 2.41 -7.42
C THR A 41 8.96 1.00 -6.90
N GLU A 42 9.79 0.57 -5.94
CA GLU A 42 9.70 -0.73 -5.29
C GLU A 42 8.72 -0.73 -4.10
N ILE A 43 8.16 0.42 -3.73
CA ILE A 43 7.28 0.59 -2.59
C ILE A 43 5.85 0.85 -3.04
N GLY A 44 4.90 0.05 -2.55
CA GLY A 44 3.47 0.33 -2.60
C GLY A 44 2.97 0.86 -1.27
N MET A 45 1.98 1.75 -1.30
CA MET A 45 1.37 2.32 -0.09
C MET A 45 -0.15 2.32 -0.17
N VAL A 46 -0.79 1.78 0.88
CA VAL A 46 -2.23 1.85 1.13
C VAL A 46 -2.46 2.72 2.36
N PHE A 47 -3.06 3.89 2.16
CA PHE A 47 -3.37 4.83 3.24
C PHE A 47 -4.71 4.51 3.91
N GLN A 48 -4.86 4.88 5.17
CA GLN A 48 -6.08 4.70 5.96
C GLN A 48 -7.33 5.21 5.24
N GLY A 49 -7.30 6.41 4.65
CA GLY A 49 -8.40 7.03 3.91
C GLY A 49 -8.40 6.71 2.41
N SER A 50 -7.71 5.63 1.95
CA SER A 50 -7.50 5.30 0.53
C SER A 50 -6.69 6.35 -0.24
N ALA A 51 -6.79 7.63 0.09
CA ALA A 51 -6.08 8.76 -0.51
C ALA A 51 -6.14 8.74 -2.05
N LEU A 52 -7.32 8.48 -2.60
CA LEU A 52 -7.55 8.57 -4.04
C LEU A 52 -7.61 10.03 -4.46
N PHE A 53 -7.20 10.32 -5.69
CA PHE A 53 -7.39 11.61 -6.31
C PHE A 53 -8.83 11.75 -6.76
N ASP A 54 -9.60 12.62 -6.12
CA ASP A 54 -11.03 12.82 -6.40
C ASP A 54 -11.30 13.34 -7.82
N SER A 55 -10.32 14.00 -8.43
CA SER A 55 -10.38 14.52 -9.81
C SER A 55 -9.99 13.51 -10.88
N MET A 56 -9.67 12.27 -10.49
CA MET A 56 -9.25 11.19 -11.38
C MET A 56 -10.22 10.02 -11.29
N THR A 57 -10.46 9.37 -12.43
CA THR A 57 -11.19 8.10 -12.47
C THR A 57 -10.45 6.98 -11.74
N VAL A 58 -11.10 5.85 -11.53
CA VAL A 58 -10.49 4.64 -10.96
C VAL A 58 -9.26 4.21 -11.76
N GLU A 59 -9.38 4.09 -13.08
CA GLU A 59 -8.24 3.69 -13.93
C GLU A 59 -7.09 4.70 -13.88
N GLU A 60 -7.38 5.99 -13.81
CA GLU A 60 -6.38 7.04 -13.72
C GLU A 60 -5.65 7.02 -12.37
N ASN A 61 -6.38 6.79 -11.28
CA ASN A 61 -5.79 6.59 -9.96
C ASN A 61 -4.81 5.41 -9.96
N VAL A 62 -5.21 4.27 -10.54
CA VAL A 62 -4.36 3.07 -10.63
C VAL A 62 -3.18 3.29 -11.58
N ALA A 63 -3.38 3.99 -12.71
CA ALA A 63 -2.33 4.27 -13.69
C ALA A 63 -1.28 5.29 -13.17
N PHE A 64 -1.62 6.08 -12.16
CA PHE A 64 -0.79 7.20 -11.71
C PHE A 64 0.66 6.82 -11.39
N PRO A 65 0.95 5.77 -10.60
CA PRO A 65 2.34 5.37 -10.33
C PRO A 65 3.10 4.94 -11.59
N LEU A 66 2.44 4.26 -12.52
CA LEU A 66 3.07 3.85 -13.79
C LEU A 66 3.48 5.08 -14.63
N LYS A 67 2.61 6.09 -14.70
CA LYS A 67 2.89 7.34 -15.43
C LYS A 67 4.03 8.14 -14.79
N MET A 68 4.12 8.12 -13.45
CA MET A 68 5.13 8.89 -12.70
C MET A 68 6.51 8.25 -12.70
N PHE A 69 6.58 6.93 -12.65
CA PHE A 69 7.81 6.22 -12.34
C PHE A 69 8.34 5.31 -13.47
N THR A 70 7.58 5.17 -14.57
CA THR A 70 8.00 4.28 -15.66
C THR A 70 7.98 5.01 -17.01
N LYS A 71 8.65 4.42 -17.99
CA LYS A 71 8.64 4.87 -19.40
C LYS A 71 7.71 4.00 -20.26
N LYS A 72 6.72 3.34 -19.66
CA LYS A 72 5.77 2.47 -20.37
C LYS A 72 4.90 3.25 -21.33
N THR A 73 4.58 2.64 -22.44
CA THR A 73 3.61 3.15 -23.42
C THR A 73 2.19 3.18 -22.83
N ARG A 74 1.30 3.95 -23.44
CA ARG A 74 -0.11 4.00 -23.04
C ARG A 74 -0.77 2.63 -23.07
N ALA A 75 -0.45 1.80 -24.07
CA ALA A 75 -1.00 0.45 -24.21
C ALA A 75 -0.54 -0.47 -23.06
N GLU A 76 0.75 -0.47 -22.73
CA GLU A 76 1.31 -1.25 -21.61
C GLU A 76 0.75 -0.80 -20.25
N ILE A 77 0.51 0.50 -20.09
CA ILE A 77 -0.12 1.04 -18.87
C ILE A 77 -1.56 0.53 -18.78
N GLN A 78 -2.33 0.61 -19.87
CA GLN A 78 -3.72 0.17 -19.89
C GLN A 78 -3.83 -1.33 -19.60
N GLU A 79 -3.04 -2.16 -20.26
CA GLU A 79 -3.01 -3.61 -20.01
C GLU A 79 -2.72 -3.93 -18.53
N ARG A 80 -1.75 -3.23 -17.92
CA ARG A 80 -1.40 -3.45 -16.53
C ARG A 80 -2.50 -2.96 -15.57
N VAL A 81 -3.16 -1.84 -15.87
CA VAL A 81 -4.30 -1.32 -15.11
C VAL A 81 -5.46 -2.30 -15.16
N ASP A 82 -5.82 -2.78 -16.35
CA ASP A 82 -6.90 -3.76 -16.53
C ASP A 82 -6.63 -5.06 -15.74
N PHE A 83 -5.38 -5.53 -15.78
CA PHE A 83 -4.95 -6.70 -15.03
C PHE A 83 -5.14 -6.51 -13.51
N VAL A 84 -4.65 -5.40 -12.94
CA VAL A 84 -4.76 -5.20 -11.48
C VAL A 84 -6.18 -4.88 -11.04
N LEU A 85 -6.98 -4.16 -11.84
CA LEU A 85 -8.39 -3.93 -11.56
C LEU A 85 -9.19 -5.24 -11.57
N LYS A 86 -8.90 -6.15 -12.48
CA LYS A 86 -9.46 -7.50 -12.47
C LYS A 86 -9.06 -8.27 -11.21
N ARG A 87 -7.79 -8.17 -10.80
CA ARG A 87 -7.27 -8.87 -9.61
C ARG A 87 -7.96 -8.42 -8.32
N VAL A 88 -8.38 -7.16 -8.22
CA VAL A 88 -9.12 -6.62 -7.07
C VAL A 88 -10.64 -6.62 -7.26
N ASP A 89 -11.16 -7.33 -8.28
CA ASP A 89 -12.59 -7.46 -8.58
C ASP A 89 -13.30 -6.11 -8.85
N LEU A 90 -12.70 -5.29 -9.72
CA LEU A 90 -13.22 -3.98 -10.14
C LEU A 90 -13.32 -3.82 -11.66
N ILE A 91 -13.72 -4.89 -12.38
CA ILE A 91 -13.72 -4.95 -13.85
C ILE A 91 -14.57 -3.84 -14.50
N ASN A 92 -15.67 -3.42 -13.88
CA ASN A 92 -16.61 -2.45 -14.46
C ASN A 92 -16.50 -1.05 -13.83
N ALA A 93 -15.38 -0.73 -13.16
CA ALA A 93 -15.24 0.51 -12.43
C ALA A 93 -14.28 1.53 -13.08
N HIS A 94 -13.62 1.20 -14.19
CA HIS A 94 -12.54 1.99 -14.81
C HIS A 94 -12.84 3.48 -14.92
N LYS A 95 -14.00 3.84 -15.43
CA LYS A 95 -14.41 5.23 -15.72
C LYS A 95 -15.13 5.92 -14.57
N LYS A 96 -15.40 5.20 -13.47
CA LYS A 96 -16.06 5.79 -12.31
C LYS A 96 -15.11 6.70 -11.55
N MET A 97 -15.67 7.74 -10.95
CA MET A 97 -14.98 8.62 -10.01
C MET A 97 -14.97 7.99 -8.60
N PRO A 98 -14.04 8.36 -7.71
CA PRO A 98 -14.06 7.89 -6.32
C PRO A 98 -15.39 8.12 -5.60
N SER A 99 -16.09 9.21 -5.89
CA SER A 99 -17.39 9.54 -5.32
C SER A 99 -18.54 8.62 -5.79
N GLU A 100 -18.35 7.86 -6.88
CA GLU A 100 -19.35 6.97 -7.47
C GLU A 100 -19.19 5.51 -7.04
N ILE A 101 -18.25 5.22 -6.14
CA ILE A 101 -17.93 3.88 -5.67
C ILE A 101 -17.99 3.79 -4.13
N SER A 102 -18.31 2.60 -3.61
CA SER A 102 -18.38 2.36 -2.16
C SER A 102 -17.00 2.48 -1.48
N GLY A 103 -17.00 2.65 -0.15
CA GLY A 103 -15.75 2.69 0.64
C GLY A 103 -14.88 1.44 0.47
N GLY A 104 -15.50 0.25 0.43
CA GLY A 104 -14.78 -1.00 0.14
C GLY A 104 -14.18 -1.03 -1.28
N MET A 105 -14.89 -0.52 -2.28
CA MET A 105 -14.34 -0.37 -3.63
C MET A 105 -13.17 0.64 -3.66
N GLN A 106 -13.26 1.76 -2.93
CA GLN A 106 -12.16 2.73 -2.83
C GLN A 106 -10.90 2.09 -2.22
N LYS A 107 -11.06 1.23 -1.21
CA LYS A 107 -9.93 0.46 -0.63
C LYS A 107 -9.31 -0.49 -1.66
N ARG A 108 -10.12 -1.20 -2.44
CA ARG A 108 -9.63 -2.06 -3.52
C ARG A 108 -8.89 -1.27 -4.61
N VAL A 109 -9.37 -0.07 -4.99
CA VAL A 109 -8.65 0.83 -5.90
C VAL A 109 -7.30 1.25 -5.31
N ALA A 110 -7.25 1.58 -4.01
CA ALA A 110 -6.00 1.94 -3.34
C ALA A 110 -5.00 0.78 -3.33
N ILE A 111 -5.45 -0.46 -3.12
CA ILE A 111 -4.62 -1.67 -3.22
C ILE A 111 -4.14 -1.86 -4.66
N ALA A 112 -5.02 -1.78 -5.66
CA ALA A 112 -4.66 -1.88 -7.07
C ALA A 112 -3.58 -0.86 -7.46
N ARG A 113 -3.73 0.40 -7.02
CA ARG A 113 -2.74 1.46 -7.22
C ARG A 113 -1.41 1.13 -6.55
N ALA A 114 -1.43 0.56 -5.35
CA ALA A 114 -0.22 0.21 -4.61
C ALA A 114 0.57 -0.92 -5.27
N ILE A 115 -0.12 -1.91 -5.88
CA ILE A 115 0.53 -3.09 -6.48
C ILE A 115 0.79 -2.98 -7.99
N VAL A 116 0.35 -1.88 -8.64
CA VAL A 116 0.43 -1.74 -10.10
C VAL A 116 1.86 -1.80 -10.65
N ASN A 117 2.84 -1.30 -9.91
CA ASN A 117 4.27 -1.34 -10.24
C ASN A 117 4.97 -2.66 -9.86
N LYS A 118 4.26 -3.66 -9.33
CA LYS A 118 4.85 -4.88 -8.77
C LYS A 118 5.90 -4.54 -7.69
N PRO A 119 5.49 -3.90 -6.59
CA PRO A 119 6.41 -3.47 -5.55
C PRO A 119 7.05 -4.67 -4.85
N LYS A 120 8.25 -4.48 -4.29
CA LYS A 120 8.88 -5.44 -3.36
C LYS A 120 8.38 -5.27 -1.93
N TYR A 121 7.95 -4.06 -1.59
CA TYR A 121 7.48 -3.70 -0.25
C TYR A 121 6.10 -3.07 -0.33
N LEU A 122 5.17 -3.54 0.50
CA LEU A 122 3.83 -2.97 0.61
C LEU A 122 3.62 -2.47 2.04
N PHE A 123 3.28 -1.21 2.18
CA PHE A 123 2.94 -0.61 3.46
C PHE A 123 1.45 -0.30 3.51
N CYS A 124 0.77 -0.77 4.57
CA CYS A 124 -0.65 -0.54 4.77
C CYS A 124 -0.88 0.14 6.12
N ASP A 125 -1.47 1.33 6.10
CA ASP A 125 -1.84 2.06 7.32
C ASP A 125 -3.35 1.93 7.56
N GLU A 126 -3.75 1.05 8.47
CA GLU A 126 -5.13 0.73 8.83
C GLU A 126 -6.03 0.48 7.58
N PRO A 127 -5.69 -0.50 6.73
CA PRO A 127 -6.30 -0.66 5.41
C PRO A 127 -7.81 -0.95 5.45
N ASN A 128 -8.30 -1.60 6.50
CA ASN A 128 -9.71 -1.99 6.68
C ASN A 128 -10.52 -1.00 7.55
N SER A 129 -9.90 0.10 8.01
CA SER A 129 -10.56 1.06 8.90
C SER A 129 -11.80 1.69 8.25
N GLY A 130 -12.90 1.77 9.03
CA GLY A 130 -14.17 2.39 8.60
C GLY A 130 -15.05 1.50 7.72
N LEU A 131 -14.72 0.22 7.57
CA LEU A 131 -15.52 -0.77 6.86
C LEU A 131 -16.32 -1.64 7.83
N ASP A 132 -17.39 -2.25 7.33
CA ASP A 132 -18.10 -3.29 8.05
C ASP A 132 -17.24 -4.57 8.17
N PRO A 133 -17.53 -5.48 9.13
CA PRO A 133 -16.68 -6.65 9.38
C PRO A 133 -16.48 -7.55 8.15
N ASN A 134 -17.52 -7.77 7.35
CA ASN A 134 -17.42 -8.64 6.17
C ASN A 134 -16.52 -8.01 5.10
N THR A 135 -16.69 -6.72 4.83
CA THR A 135 -15.83 -6.00 3.88
C THR A 135 -14.39 -5.90 4.38
N SER A 136 -14.19 -5.71 5.70
CA SER A 136 -12.86 -5.71 6.32
C SER A 136 -12.12 -7.02 6.06
N MET A 137 -12.75 -8.15 6.31
CA MET A 137 -12.19 -9.48 6.06
C MET A 137 -11.82 -9.68 4.57
N LEU A 138 -12.66 -9.18 3.63
CA LEU A 138 -12.34 -9.25 2.20
C LEU A 138 -11.11 -8.43 1.83
N ILE A 139 -10.91 -7.26 2.45
CA ILE A 139 -9.72 -6.43 2.23
C ILE A 139 -8.47 -7.10 2.82
N ASP A 140 -8.57 -7.69 4.01
CA ASP A 140 -7.49 -8.39 4.68
C ASP A 140 -7.01 -9.61 3.86
N ASN A 141 -7.96 -10.43 3.39
CA ASN A 141 -7.67 -11.56 2.51
C ASN A 141 -7.04 -11.10 1.19
N LEU A 142 -7.54 -10.00 0.59
CA LEU A 142 -6.97 -9.46 -0.64
C LEU A 142 -5.50 -9.03 -0.43
N ILE A 143 -5.18 -8.37 0.69
CA ILE A 143 -3.80 -7.98 1.01
C ILE A 143 -2.92 -9.21 1.20
N LYS A 144 -3.40 -10.22 1.91
CA LYS A 144 -2.71 -11.50 2.08
C LYS A 144 -2.43 -12.16 0.74
N ASP A 145 -3.46 -12.34 -0.08
CA ASP A 145 -3.35 -12.97 -1.40
C ASP A 145 -2.33 -12.27 -2.31
N VAL A 146 -2.36 -10.94 -2.38
CA VAL A 146 -1.39 -10.20 -3.24
C VAL A 146 0.02 -10.24 -2.66
N THR A 147 0.16 -10.30 -1.34
CA THR A 147 1.45 -10.46 -0.64
C THR A 147 2.10 -11.79 -1.04
N GLU A 148 1.35 -12.88 -0.96
CA GLU A 148 1.81 -14.22 -1.31
C GLU A 148 2.05 -14.37 -2.82
N GLU A 149 1.10 -13.93 -3.65
CA GLU A 149 1.16 -14.05 -5.12
C GLU A 149 2.37 -13.35 -5.74
N TYR A 150 2.74 -12.18 -5.19
CA TYR A 150 3.81 -11.35 -5.74
C TYR A 150 5.10 -11.40 -4.93
N ASP A 151 5.20 -12.24 -3.91
CA ASP A 151 6.35 -12.36 -3.00
C ASP A 151 6.75 -10.99 -2.41
N ILE A 152 5.77 -10.27 -1.85
CA ILE A 152 5.93 -8.92 -1.32
C ILE A 152 6.23 -8.97 0.18
N THR A 153 7.20 -8.19 0.65
CA THR A 153 7.32 -7.92 2.08
C THR A 153 6.29 -6.88 2.48
N THR A 154 5.26 -7.30 3.25
CA THR A 154 4.14 -6.42 3.63
C THR A 154 4.24 -6.02 5.10
N VAL A 155 4.09 -4.72 5.37
CA VAL A 155 4.01 -4.14 6.72
C VAL A 155 2.63 -3.50 6.90
N ILE A 156 1.88 -4.00 7.88
CA ILE A 156 0.52 -3.53 8.16
C ILE A 156 0.49 -2.88 9.54
N ASN A 157 0.09 -1.62 9.60
CA ASN A 157 -0.34 -0.99 10.85
C ASN A 157 -1.81 -1.32 11.09
N SER A 158 -2.12 -1.89 12.25
CA SER A 158 -3.50 -2.14 12.65
C SER A 158 -3.69 -1.91 14.15
N HIS A 159 -4.91 -1.57 14.53
CA HIS A 159 -5.39 -1.65 15.91
C HIS A 159 -6.45 -2.75 16.07
N ASP A 160 -6.80 -3.44 14.98
CA ASP A 160 -7.74 -4.56 14.97
C ASP A 160 -7.00 -5.87 15.25
N MET A 161 -7.27 -6.44 16.42
CA MET A 161 -6.63 -7.70 16.85
C MET A 161 -7.08 -8.89 16.01
N ASN A 162 -8.29 -8.87 15.44
CA ASN A 162 -8.74 -9.95 14.55
C ASN A 162 -7.88 -9.98 13.28
N GLN A 163 -7.70 -8.82 12.63
CA GLN A 163 -6.80 -8.69 11.49
C GLN A 163 -5.39 -9.20 11.81
N VAL A 164 -4.83 -8.77 12.95
CA VAL A 164 -3.48 -9.17 13.37
C VAL A 164 -3.36 -10.67 13.51
N MET A 165 -4.37 -11.34 14.07
CA MET A 165 -4.38 -12.79 14.28
C MET A 165 -4.62 -13.60 13.00
N GLU A 166 -5.35 -13.03 12.02
CA GLU A 166 -5.69 -13.74 10.79
C GLU A 166 -4.59 -13.68 9.73
N ILE A 167 -3.91 -12.53 9.60
CA ILE A 167 -2.96 -12.31 8.50
C ILE A 167 -1.52 -11.98 8.96
N GLY A 168 -1.29 -11.81 10.27
CA GLY A 168 0.01 -11.45 10.80
C GLY A 168 0.91 -12.69 11.00
N GLU A 169 2.06 -12.73 10.33
CA GLU A 169 3.11 -13.74 10.55
C GLU A 169 4.08 -13.29 11.64
N ASN A 170 4.52 -12.03 11.57
CA ASN A 170 5.42 -11.40 12.54
C ASN A 170 4.73 -10.18 13.16
N ILE A 171 4.53 -10.19 14.46
CA ILE A 171 3.76 -9.17 15.15
C ILE A 171 4.68 -8.33 16.04
N VAL A 172 4.62 -7.01 15.90
CA VAL A 172 5.31 -6.05 16.77
C VAL A 172 4.29 -5.19 17.48
N PHE A 173 4.28 -5.25 18.80
CA PHE A 173 3.39 -4.44 19.62
C PHE A 173 4.07 -3.14 20.07
N LEU A 174 3.47 -2.00 19.69
CA LEU A 174 3.96 -0.68 20.06
C LEU A 174 3.07 -0.06 21.16
N LYS A 175 3.68 0.31 22.28
CA LYS A 175 3.04 1.02 23.39
C LYS A 175 3.83 2.29 23.70
N GLN A 176 3.16 3.46 23.67
CA GLN A 176 3.79 4.76 23.95
C GLN A 176 5.10 5.03 23.17
N GLY A 177 5.14 4.61 21.91
CA GLY A 177 6.32 4.78 21.03
C GLY A 177 7.43 3.75 21.23
N ILE A 178 7.26 2.79 22.14
CA ILE A 178 8.26 1.77 22.47
C ILE A 178 7.79 0.40 21.98
N LYS A 179 8.72 -0.40 21.45
CA LYS A 179 8.47 -1.82 21.17
C LYS A 179 8.28 -2.56 22.48
N ALA A 180 7.04 -2.89 22.82
CA ALA A 180 6.71 -3.55 24.08
C ALA A 180 6.80 -5.08 23.97
N TRP A 181 6.58 -5.63 22.77
CA TRP A 181 6.62 -7.08 22.51
C TRP A 181 6.80 -7.35 21.00
N GLN A 182 7.37 -8.53 20.69
CA GLN A 182 7.53 -9.05 19.33
C GLN A 182 7.38 -10.56 19.36
#